data_13266520d029c173f84d64b20db3aa74
#
_entry.id   13266520d029c173f84d64b20db3aa74
#
_cell.length_a   1.000
_cell.length_b   1.000
_cell.length_c   1.000
_cell.angle_alpha   90.00
_cell.angle_beta   90.00
_cell.angle_gamma   90.00
#
_symmetry.space_group_name_H-M   'P 1'
#
loop_
_entity.id
_entity.type
_entity.pdbx_description
1 polymer ?
#
loop_
_entity_poly.entity_id
_entity_poly.type
_entity_poly.pdbx_seq_one_letter_code
_entity_poly.pdbx_strand_id
1 'polypeptide(L)'
;MPTLYFTVLFAIAVVAMVCTKLWLASRQIRFVAAHRGQVPGQFAGTIALTAHQRAADYTVERTRLTMIEIVVSAAVLIGLTLLGGVQALDLAISDWLGRGYVGQIALIAAVIAITSVIDLPFDYYRQFGIEERFGFNRMGKGIFFADRDRKSVV
;
A
#
# COMPACT_ATOMS: atom_id res chain seq x y z
N MET A 1 -7.83 -19.62 26.84
CA MET A 1 -8.40 -18.29 27.16
C MET A 1 -7.51 -17.11 26.71
N PRO A 2 -6.19 -17.02 27.03
CA PRO A 2 -5.36 -15.87 26.65
C PRO A 2 -5.23 -15.67 25.13
N THR A 3 -5.18 -16.73 24.34
CA THR A 3 -5.08 -16.67 22.87
C THR A 3 -6.30 -15.99 22.22
N LEU A 4 -7.52 -16.28 22.71
CA LEU A 4 -8.74 -15.65 22.19
C LEU A 4 -8.74 -14.13 22.44
N TYR A 5 -8.36 -13.71 23.66
CA TYR A 5 -8.28 -12.27 23.98
C TYR A 5 -7.25 -11.56 23.10
N PHE A 6 -6.10 -12.17 22.88
CA PHE A 6 -5.08 -11.61 21.99
C PHE A 6 -5.58 -11.49 20.54
N THR A 7 -6.22 -12.53 20.01
CA THR A 7 -6.80 -12.53 18.66
C THR A 7 -7.86 -11.43 18.50
N VAL A 8 -8.76 -11.30 19.47
CA VAL A 8 -9.80 -10.25 19.44
C VAL A 8 -9.18 -8.86 19.51
N LEU A 9 -8.22 -8.65 20.42
CA LEU A 9 -7.53 -7.37 20.56
C LEU A 9 -6.78 -6.99 19.27
N PHE A 10 -6.09 -7.95 18.66
CA PHE A 10 -5.41 -7.76 17.39
C PHE A 10 -6.40 -7.39 16.27
N ALA A 11 -7.51 -8.11 16.15
CA ALA A 11 -8.54 -7.80 15.15
C ALA A 11 -9.12 -6.40 15.33
N ILE A 12 -9.43 -6.01 16.57
CA ILE A 12 -9.91 -4.66 16.91
C ILE A 12 -8.85 -3.61 16.52
N ALA A 13 -7.58 -3.85 16.82
CA ALA A 13 -6.50 -2.94 16.50
C ALA A 13 -6.35 -2.75 14.98
N VAL A 14 -6.43 -3.83 14.20
CA VAL A 14 -6.40 -3.76 12.73
C VAL A 14 -7.58 -2.97 12.18
N VAL A 15 -8.80 -3.24 12.65
CA VAL A 15 -10.00 -2.50 12.23
C VAL A 15 -9.88 -1.02 12.60
N ALA A 16 -9.46 -0.69 13.82
CA ALA A 16 -9.27 0.68 14.26
C ALA A 16 -8.22 1.42 13.39
N MET A 17 -7.11 0.74 13.07
CA MET A 17 -6.08 1.27 12.17
C MET A 17 -6.64 1.57 10.78
N VAL A 18 -7.38 0.63 10.18
CA VAL A 18 -7.98 0.81 8.84
C VAL A 18 -8.99 1.95 8.85
N CYS A 19 -9.90 1.97 9.83
CA CYS A 19 -10.89 3.04 9.97
C CYS A 19 -10.23 4.42 10.09
N THR A 20 -9.19 4.53 10.92
CA THR A 20 -8.45 5.78 11.12
C THR A 20 -7.76 6.23 9.83
N LYS A 21 -7.06 5.32 9.13
CA LYS A 21 -6.40 5.64 7.86
C LYS A 21 -7.39 6.07 6.77
N LEU A 22 -8.51 5.36 6.62
CA LEU A 22 -9.54 5.69 5.65
C LEU A 22 -10.24 7.02 5.98
N TRP A 23 -10.48 7.29 7.27
CA TRP A 23 -11.04 8.56 7.71
C TRP A 23 -10.11 9.73 7.41
N LEU A 24 -8.81 9.60 7.71
CA LEU A 24 -7.80 10.61 7.39
C LEU A 24 -7.69 10.83 5.88
N ALA A 25 -7.63 9.76 5.08
CA ALA A 25 -7.57 9.84 3.62
C ALA A 25 -8.80 10.55 3.03
N SER A 26 -10.00 10.20 3.51
CA SER A 26 -11.23 10.84 3.05
C SER A 26 -11.33 12.32 3.47
N ARG A 27 -10.82 12.67 4.65
CA ARG A 27 -10.70 14.05 5.10
C ARG A 27 -9.72 14.84 4.23
N GLN A 28 -8.58 14.25 3.88
CA GLN A 28 -7.59 14.85 2.98
C GLN A 28 -8.19 15.12 1.59
N ILE A 29 -8.88 14.15 0.99
CA ILE A 29 -9.55 14.33 -0.30
C ILE A 29 -10.53 15.49 -0.26
N ARG A 30 -11.39 15.57 0.76
CA ARG A 30 -12.36 16.66 0.90
C ARG A 30 -11.69 18.02 1.06
N PHE A 31 -10.61 18.08 1.86
CA PHE A 31 -9.87 19.32 2.07
C PHE A 31 -9.22 19.79 0.78
N VAL A 32 -8.52 18.92 0.06
CA VAL A 32 -7.86 19.26 -1.21
C VAL A 32 -8.87 19.65 -2.27
N ALA A 33 -9.99 18.93 -2.39
CA ALA A 33 -11.06 19.25 -3.32
C ALA A 33 -11.71 20.62 -3.04
N ALA A 34 -11.94 20.97 -1.77
CA ALA A 34 -12.51 22.24 -1.37
C ALA A 34 -11.59 23.44 -1.69
N HIS A 35 -10.26 23.23 -1.64
CA HIS A 35 -9.27 24.30 -1.89
C HIS A 35 -8.69 24.27 -3.31
N ARG A 36 -9.20 23.42 -4.19
CA ARG A 36 -8.73 23.27 -5.58
C ARG A 36 -8.81 24.55 -6.40
N GLY A 37 -9.81 25.39 -6.13
CA GLY A 37 -10.08 26.64 -6.89
C GLY A 37 -9.32 27.87 -6.42
N GLN A 38 -8.54 27.78 -5.33
CA GLN A 38 -7.89 28.93 -4.73
C GLN A 38 -6.42 28.66 -4.42
N VAL A 39 -5.53 29.38 -5.11
CA VAL A 39 -4.11 29.39 -4.74
C VAL A 39 -3.97 30.21 -3.46
N PRO A 40 -3.29 29.71 -2.40
CA PRO A 40 -3.02 30.50 -1.20
C PRO A 40 -2.34 31.82 -1.55
N GLY A 41 -2.80 32.95 -0.93
CA GLY A 41 -2.38 34.29 -1.30
C GLY A 41 -0.88 34.52 -1.34
N GLN A 42 -0.12 33.81 -0.48
CA GLN A 42 1.35 33.85 -0.45
C GLN A 42 2.00 33.31 -1.75
N PHE A 43 1.31 32.46 -2.50
CA PHE A 43 1.80 31.81 -3.71
C PHE A 43 1.07 32.25 -4.98
N ALA A 44 0.07 33.13 -4.87
CA ALA A 44 -0.77 33.54 -5.99
C ALA A 44 0.01 34.22 -7.13
N GLY A 45 1.14 34.87 -6.82
CA GLY A 45 2.02 35.48 -7.83
C GLY A 45 3.03 34.50 -8.46
N THR A 46 3.23 33.32 -7.87
CA THR A 46 4.29 32.37 -8.31
C THR A 46 3.72 31.10 -8.92
N ILE A 47 2.52 30.66 -8.49
CA ILE A 47 1.92 29.40 -8.92
C ILE A 47 0.65 29.71 -9.76
N ALA A 48 0.66 29.26 -11.02
CA ALA A 48 -0.53 29.36 -11.86
C ALA A 48 -1.68 28.49 -11.30
N LEU A 49 -2.91 28.98 -11.37
CA LEU A 49 -4.10 28.26 -10.89
C LEU A 49 -4.22 26.86 -11.53
N THR A 50 -3.88 26.74 -12.82
CA THR A 50 -3.91 25.47 -13.55
C THR A 50 -2.91 24.45 -12.98
N ALA A 51 -1.73 24.88 -12.54
CA ALA A 51 -0.73 24.03 -11.92
C ALA A 51 -1.21 23.57 -10.52
N HIS A 52 -1.82 24.49 -9.75
CA HIS A 52 -2.43 24.17 -8.45
C HIS A 52 -3.57 23.15 -8.59
N GLN A 53 -4.47 23.34 -9.54
CA GLN A 53 -5.56 22.41 -9.82
C GLN A 53 -5.05 21.02 -10.22
N ARG A 54 -4.01 20.96 -11.06
CA ARG A 54 -3.38 19.70 -11.47
C ARG A 54 -2.75 18.95 -10.28
N ALA A 55 -2.10 19.68 -9.38
CA ALA A 55 -1.54 19.12 -8.16
C ALA A 55 -2.63 18.60 -7.21
N ALA A 56 -3.75 19.31 -7.11
CA ALA A 56 -4.92 18.88 -6.32
C ALA A 56 -5.53 17.60 -6.90
N ASP A 57 -5.76 17.54 -8.21
CA ASP A 57 -6.30 16.37 -8.90
C ASP A 57 -5.37 15.14 -8.74
N TYR A 58 -4.06 15.33 -8.90
CA TYR A 58 -3.07 14.28 -8.63
C TYR A 58 -3.16 13.76 -7.20
N THR A 59 -3.23 14.65 -6.21
CA THR A 59 -3.31 14.28 -4.80
C THR A 59 -4.58 13.46 -4.51
N VAL A 60 -5.72 13.86 -5.07
CA VAL A 60 -6.99 13.15 -4.91
C VAL A 60 -6.91 11.74 -5.51
N GLU A 61 -6.41 11.61 -6.74
CA GLU A 61 -6.31 10.30 -7.39
C GLU A 61 -5.35 9.37 -6.66
N ARG A 62 -4.18 9.88 -6.27
CA ARG A 62 -3.21 9.11 -5.48
C ARG A 62 -3.78 8.66 -4.14
N THR A 63 -4.50 9.55 -3.44
CA THR A 63 -5.11 9.21 -2.14
C THR A 63 -6.21 8.17 -2.30
N ARG A 64 -7.00 8.20 -3.39
CA ARG A 64 -8.00 7.17 -3.69
C ARG A 64 -7.36 5.79 -3.90
N LEU A 65 -6.26 5.72 -4.66
CA LEU A 65 -5.50 4.47 -4.82
C LEU A 65 -5.01 3.96 -3.47
N THR A 66 -4.43 4.83 -2.64
CA THR A 66 -3.96 4.49 -1.30
C THR A 66 -5.09 3.95 -0.40
N MET A 67 -6.32 4.44 -0.53
CA MET A 67 -7.46 3.87 0.22
C MET A 67 -7.74 2.41 -0.16
N ILE A 68 -7.64 2.07 -1.44
CA ILE A 68 -7.80 0.68 -1.91
C ILE A 68 -6.65 -0.18 -1.39
N GLU A 69 -5.42 0.31 -1.46
CA GLU A 69 -4.23 -0.37 -0.92
C GLU A 69 -4.38 -0.68 0.58
N ILE A 70 -4.88 0.26 1.38
CA ILE A 70 -5.12 0.07 2.82
C ILE A 70 -6.07 -1.10 3.06
N VAL A 71 -7.16 -1.19 2.30
CA VAL A 71 -8.16 -2.25 2.46
C VAL A 71 -7.58 -3.61 2.04
N VAL A 72 -6.89 -3.65 0.89
CA VAL A 72 -6.27 -4.88 0.38
C VAL A 72 -5.18 -5.38 1.33
N SER A 73 -4.29 -4.49 1.78
CA SER A 73 -3.22 -4.85 2.73
C SER A 73 -3.79 -5.36 4.06
N ALA A 74 -4.88 -4.77 4.55
CA ALA A 74 -5.55 -5.25 5.76
C ALA A 74 -6.19 -6.63 5.55
N ALA A 75 -6.80 -6.87 4.38
CA ALA A 75 -7.37 -8.18 4.04
C ALA A 75 -6.27 -9.26 3.95
N VAL A 76 -5.13 -8.94 3.34
CA VAL A 76 -3.96 -9.84 3.28
C VAL A 76 -3.42 -10.13 4.68
N LEU A 77 -3.26 -9.09 5.51
CA LEU A 77 -2.81 -9.25 6.90
C LEU A 77 -3.73 -10.18 7.69
N ILE A 78 -5.05 -9.98 7.60
CA ILE A 78 -6.04 -10.82 8.25
C ILE A 78 -5.98 -12.25 7.69
N GLY A 79 -5.89 -12.40 6.37
CA GLY A 79 -5.78 -13.71 5.70
C GLY A 79 -4.58 -14.50 6.16
N LEU A 80 -3.42 -13.85 6.21
CA LEU A 80 -2.18 -14.49 6.64
C LEU A 80 -2.17 -14.80 8.14
N THR A 81 -2.69 -13.92 8.99
CA THR A 81 -2.60 -14.06 10.46
C THR A 81 -3.80 -14.75 11.08
N LEU A 82 -5.02 -14.26 10.87
CA LEU A 82 -6.22 -14.74 11.55
C LEU A 82 -6.89 -15.93 10.84
N LEU A 83 -6.79 -16.00 9.51
CA LEU A 83 -7.38 -17.09 8.73
C LEU A 83 -6.40 -18.27 8.50
N GLY A 84 -5.23 -18.24 9.17
CA GLY A 84 -4.30 -19.36 9.13
C GLY A 84 -3.42 -19.42 7.87
N GLY A 85 -3.32 -18.33 7.09
CA GLY A 85 -2.50 -18.31 5.86
C GLY A 85 -1.04 -18.63 6.12
N VAL A 86 -0.44 -18.06 7.18
CA VAL A 86 0.96 -18.38 7.58
C VAL A 86 1.09 -19.84 7.98
N GLN A 87 0.11 -20.41 8.70
CA GLN A 87 0.13 -21.82 9.08
C GLN A 87 0.05 -22.74 7.86
N ALA A 88 -0.80 -22.42 6.89
CA ALA A 88 -0.89 -23.21 5.65
C ALA A 88 0.41 -23.17 4.86
N LEU A 89 1.07 -22.00 4.79
CA LEU A 89 2.39 -21.84 4.17
C LEU A 89 3.47 -22.64 4.91
N ASP A 90 3.48 -22.59 6.25
CA ASP A 90 4.43 -23.31 7.08
C ASP A 90 4.30 -24.82 6.87
N LEU A 91 3.09 -25.35 6.84
CA LEU A 91 2.84 -26.77 6.55
C LEU A 91 3.36 -27.16 5.17
N ALA A 92 2.99 -26.40 4.13
CA ALA A 92 3.42 -26.70 2.76
C ALA A 92 4.94 -26.64 2.59
N ILE A 93 5.61 -25.68 3.23
CA ILE A 93 7.07 -25.53 3.16
C ILE A 93 7.76 -26.60 3.99
N SER A 94 7.23 -26.96 5.17
CA SER A 94 7.79 -27.99 6.03
C SER A 94 7.78 -29.37 5.39
N ASP A 95 6.75 -29.67 4.59
CA ASP A 95 6.65 -30.93 3.85
C ASP A 95 7.75 -31.06 2.78
N TRP A 96 8.21 -29.93 2.23
CA TRP A 96 9.22 -29.89 1.17
C TRP A 96 10.65 -29.75 1.69
N LEU A 97 10.88 -28.84 2.64
CA LEU A 97 12.21 -28.42 3.11
C LEU A 97 12.51 -28.86 4.55
N GLY A 98 11.54 -29.52 5.20
CA GLY A 98 11.65 -29.88 6.61
C GLY A 98 11.53 -28.66 7.55
N ARG A 99 11.52 -28.95 8.87
CA ARG A 99 11.35 -27.94 9.94
C ARG A 99 12.68 -27.34 10.43
N GLY A 100 13.65 -27.18 9.55
CA GLY A 100 14.94 -26.57 9.85
C GLY A 100 14.99 -25.07 9.57
N TYR A 101 16.17 -24.46 9.75
CA TYR A 101 16.41 -23.04 9.44
C TYR A 101 16.05 -22.68 7.98
N VAL A 102 16.28 -23.59 7.04
CA VAL A 102 15.96 -23.38 5.62
C VAL A 102 14.46 -23.22 5.42
N GLY A 103 13.62 -24.04 6.08
CA GLY A 103 12.17 -23.92 6.04
C GLY A 103 11.67 -22.59 6.61
N GLN A 104 12.28 -22.12 7.71
CA GLN A 104 11.92 -20.83 8.32
C GLN A 104 12.27 -19.65 7.41
N ILE A 105 13.44 -19.67 6.78
CA ILE A 105 13.85 -18.64 5.81
C ILE A 105 12.91 -18.67 4.59
N ALA A 106 12.57 -19.85 4.09
CA ALA A 106 11.65 -20.02 2.98
C ALA A 106 10.23 -19.49 3.32
N LEU A 107 9.76 -19.69 4.55
CA LEU A 107 8.48 -19.13 5.00
C LEU A 107 8.48 -17.59 4.98
N ILE A 108 9.53 -16.97 5.51
CA ILE A 108 9.67 -15.50 5.48
C ILE A 108 9.71 -15.02 4.03
N ALA A 109 10.51 -15.66 3.18
CA ALA A 109 10.61 -15.32 1.76
C ALA A 109 9.26 -15.48 1.03
N ALA A 110 8.49 -16.52 1.34
CA ALA A 110 7.16 -16.75 0.77
C ALA A 110 6.17 -15.63 1.17
N VAL A 111 6.16 -15.23 2.44
CA VAL A 111 5.31 -14.11 2.91
C VAL A 111 5.69 -12.81 2.20
N ILE A 112 7.00 -12.51 2.09
CA ILE A 112 7.49 -11.32 1.38
C ILE A 112 7.11 -11.39 -0.10
N ALA A 113 7.26 -12.54 -0.76
CA ALA A 113 6.89 -12.71 -2.16
C ALA A 113 5.39 -12.49 -2.40
N ILE A 114 4.53 -13.07 -1.56
CA ILE A 114 3.08 -12.90 -1.65
C ILE A 114 2.69 -11.44 -1.51
N THR A 115 3.17 -10.74 -0.48
CA THR A 115 2.87 -9.33 -0.27
C THR A 115 3.39 -8.47 -1.43
N SER A 116 4.61 -8.73 -1.90
CA SER A 116 5.20 -8.02 -3.04
C SER A 116 4.41 -8.21 -4.34
N VAL A 117 3.90 -9.42 -4.60
CA VAL A 117 3.08 -9.69 -5.79
C VAL A 117 1.74 -8.95 -5.71
N ILE A 118 1.15 -8.87 -4.51
CA ILE A 118 -0.11 -8.14 -4.29
C ILE A 118 0.08 -6.63 -4.43
N ASP A 119 1.22 -6.08 -4.01
CA ASP A 119 1.52 -4.65 -4.12
C ASP A 119 1.91 -4.23 -5.55
N LEU A 120 2.41 -5.15 -6.37
CA LEU A 120 2.91 -4.89 -7.73
C LEU A 120 1.88 -4.18 -8.65
N PRO A 121 0.61 -4.60 -8.74
CA PRO A 121 -0.38 -3.92 -9.58
C PRO A 121 -0.67 -2.48 -9.11
N PHE A 122 -0.62 -2.22 -7.80
CA PHE A 122 -0.82 -0.87 -7.24
C PHE A 122 0.35 0.05 -7.58
N ASP A 123 1.58 -0.43 -7.42
CA ASP A 123 2.78 0.32 -7.78
C ASP A 123 2.83 0.59 -9.29
N TYR A 124 2.48 -0.41 -10.11
CA TYR A 124 2.40 -0.24 -11.56
C TYR A 124 1.36 0.82 -11.95
N TYR A 125 0.15 0.74 -11.38
CA TYR A 125 -0.90 1.71 -11.66
C TYR A 125 -0.54 3.12 -11.14
N ARG A 126 0.11 3.22 -10.00
CA ARG A 126 0.63 4.49 -9.47
C ARG A 126 1.60 5.13 -10.45
N GLN A 127 2.58 4.37 -10.93
CA GLN A 127 3.67 4.86 -11.79
C GLN A 127 3.19 5.16 -13.22
N PHE A 128 2.51 4.21 -13.85
CA PHE A 128 2.14 4.28 -15.28
C PHE A 128 0.69 4.73 -15.52
N GLY A 129 -0.16 4.71 -14.50
CA GLY A 129 -1.50 5.27 -14.57
C GLY A 129 -1.56 6.71 -14.09
N ILE A 130 -1.19 6.93 -12.82
CA ILE A 130 -1.35 8.24 -12.20
C ILE A 130 -0.19 9.16 -12.55
N GLU A 131 1.06 8.79 -12.26
CA GLU A 131 2.21 9.69 -12.45
C GLU A 131 2.45 10.04 -13.93
N GLU A 132 2.23 9.09 -14.83
CA GLU A 132 2.34 9.34 -16.28
C GLU A 132 1.28 10.33 -16.76
N ARG A 133 0.01 10.17 -16.33
CA ARG A 133 -1.09 11.07 -16.71
C ARG A 133 -0.88 12.50 -16.23
N PHE A 134 -0.24 12.68 -15.07
CA PHE A 134 0.07 14.01 -14.54
C PHE A 134 1.44 14.56 -14.99
N GLY A 135 2.23 13.79 -15.76
CA GLY A 135 3.53 14.19 -16.28
C GLY A 135 4.66 14.14 -15.24
N PHE A 136 4.48 13.38 -14.16
CA PHE A 136 5.50 13.17 -13.13
C PHE A 136 6.35 11.92 -13.38
N ASN A 137 5.88 11.01 -14.25
CA ASN A 137 6.63 9.80 -14.57
C ASN A 137 7.86 10.15 -15.45
N ARG A 138 9.05 9.86 -14.92
CA ARG A 138 10.33 9.94 -15.65
C ARG A 138 10.98 8.56 -15.80
N MET A 139 10.31 7.50 -15.37
CA MET A 139 10.86 6.15 -15.32
C MET A 139 10.36 5.30 -16.48
N GLY A 140 11.29 4.69 -17.22
CA GLY A 140 10.93 3.71 -18.26
C GLY A 140 10.48 2.37 -17.65
N LYS A 141 9.62 1.64 -18.38
CA LYS A 141 9.07 0.33 -17.91
C LYS A 141 10.17 -0.68 -17.50
N GLY A 142 11.29 -0.69 -18.22
CA GLY A 142 12.43 -1.56 -17.90
C GLY A 142 13.12 -1.21 -16.57
N ILE A 143 13.23 0.09 -16.28
CA ILE A 143 13.84 0.58 -15.03
C ILE A 143 12.94 0.30 -13.84
N PHE A 144 11.62 0.34 -14.01
CA PHE A 144 10.65 0.01 -12.96
C PHE A 144 10.86 -1.41 -12.40
N PHE A 145 10.99 -2.41 -13.28
CA PHE A 145 11.22 -3.79 -12.85
C PHE A 145 12.62 -3.99 -12.25
N ALA A 146 13.65 -3.35 -12.82
CA ALA A 146 15.03 -3.44 -12.31
C ALA A 146 15.20 -2.76 -10.93
N ASP A 147 14.54 -1.61 -10.68
CA ASP A 147 14.60 -0.90 -9.40
C ASP A 147 13.84 -1.65 -8.28
N ARG A 148 12.79 -2.38 -8.65
CA ARG A 148 12.05 -3.22 -7.69
C ARG A 148 12.86 -4.41 -7.21
N ASP A 149 13.60 -5.05 -8.11
CA ASP A 149 14.51 -6.14 -7.75
C ASP A 149 15.59 -5.64 -6.77
N ARG A 150 16.08 -4.43 -6.96
CA ARG A 150 17.07 -3.79 -6.07
C ARG A 150 16.52 -3.42 -4.70
N LYS A 151 15.24 -3.00 -4.59
CA LYS A 151 14.59 -2.64 -3.32
C LYS A 151 14.19 -3.85 -2.48
N SER A 152 14.05 -5.02 -3.08
CA SER A 152 13.75 -6.26 -2.35
C SER A 152 14.98 -6.88 -1.66
N VAL A 153 16.18 -6.35 -1.89
CA VAL A 153 17.46 -6.85 -1.37
C VAL A 153 18.04 -5.99 -0.23
N VAL A 154 17.38 -4.89 0.16
CA VAL A 154 17.72 -4.02 1.29
C VAL A 154 16.65 -4.09 2.36
#